data_c4025452eb3674f26d833c57b84dfb7e
#
_entry.id   c4025452eb3674f26d833c57b84dfb7e
#
_cell.length_a   1.000
_cell.length_b   1.000
_cell.length_c   1.000
_cell.angle_alpha   90.00
_cell.angle_beta   90.00
_cell.angle_gamma   90.00
#
_symmetry.space_group_name_H-M   'P 1'
#
loop_
_entity.id
_entity.type
_entity.pdbx_description
1 polymer ?
#
loop_
_entity_poly.entity_id
_entity_poly.type
_entity_poly.pdbx_seq_one_letter_code
_entity_poly.pdbx_strand_id
1 'polypeptide(L)'
;MISVVIPVAQEEPGLLDTLAALVPAVADGLVRDLVLVSSAPNRFAEDVADASGCGILVTPGARAAQLAASAAVLRAPWILALEPGLVPAGGWMDEIADFMSDSGQAQRACAFTLVPRAGAGRMRPRLLNWRLGVTGRADPLQGLAAPADAMADGSALRLRVARLTSPILDRRSAGR
;
A
#
# COMPACT_ATOMS: atom_id res chain seq x y z
N MET A 1 -2.88 2.18 14.59
CA MET A 1 -1.63 2.60 13.91
C MET A 1 -1.26 1.60 12.84
N ILE A 2 -0.77 2.10 11.72
CA ILE A 2 -0.31 1.31 10.57
C ILE A 2 1.14 1.68 10.22
N SER A 3 1.88 0.74 9.66
CA SER A 3 3.11 0.98 8.92
C SER A 3 2.83 0.94 7.43
N VAL A 4 3.58 1.68 6.63
CA VAL A 4 3.39 1.71 5.18
C VAL A 4 4.59 1.10 4.48
N VAL A 5 4.36 0.28 3.46
CA VAL A 5 5.38 -0.26 2.57
C VAL A 5 5.09 0.17 1.14
N ILE A 6 6.11 0.73 0.46
CA ILE A 6 6.00 1.17 -0.92
C ILE A 6 7.14 0.52 -1.72
N PRO A 7 6.85 -0.51 -2.54
CA PRO A 7 7.84 -1.10 -3.42
C PRO A 7 8.17 -0.13 -4.57
N VAL A 8 9.46 0.13 -4.78
CA VAL A 8 9.97 1.04 -5.81
C VAL A 8 10.88 0.26 -6.76
N ALA A 9 10.56 0.24 -8.05
CA ALA A 9 11.34 -0.50 -9.05
C ALA A 9 12.42 0.37 -9.72
N GLN A 10 12.09 1.59 -10.09
CA GLN A 10 12.96 2.55 -10.78
C GLN A 10 12.56 3.98 -10.36
N GLU A 11 12.93 4.99 -11.14
CA GLU A 11 12.40 6.34 -10.98
C GLU A 11 10.90 6.35 -11.23
N GLU A 12 10.13 6.56 -10.18
CA GLU A 12 8.68 6.55 -10.24
C GLU A 12 8.13 7.90 -9.75
N PRO A 13 7.84 8.84 -10.68
CA PRO A 13 7.35 10.19 -10.31
C PRO A 13 6.11 10.16 -9.42
N GLY A 14 5.25 9.16 -9.58
CA GLY A 14 4.08 8.96 -8.74
C GLY A 14 4.39 8.67 -7.25
N LEU A 15 5.63 8.34 -6.90
CA LEU A 15 6.03 8.11 -5.52
C LEU A 15 5.81 9.36 -4.66
N LEU A 16 6.15 10.53 -5.17
CA LEU A 16 5.99 11.80 -4.45
C LEU A 16 4.50 12.11 -4.19
N ASP A 17 3.62 11.83 -5.15
CA ASP A 17 2.18 11.98 -4.96
C ASP A 17 1.65 11.06 -3.85
N THR A 18 2.14 9.82 -3.80
CA THR A 18 1.77 8.85 -2.76
C THR A 18 2.26 9.32 -1.38
N LEU A 19 3.52 9.73 -1.29
CA LEU A 19 4.09 10.22 -0.02
C LEU A 19 3.37 11.47 0.46
N ALA A 20 3.09 12.43 -0.41
CA ALA A 20 2.35 13.65 -0.06
C ALA A 20 0.95 13.34 0.49
N ALA A 21 0.27 12.32 -0.05
CA ALA A 21 -1.05 11.91 0.44
C ALA A 21 -1.02 11.24 1.82
N LEU A 22 0.14 10.74 2.25
CA LEU A 22 0.33 10.11 3.57
C LEU A 22 0.70 11.11 4.66
N VAL A 23 1.15 12.32 4.31
CA VAL A 23 1.58 13.34 5.28
C VAL A 23 0.53 13.62 6.36
N PRO A 24 -0.77 13.82 6.05
CA PRO A 24 -1.78 14.01 7.09
C PRO A 24 -1.87 12.82 8.05
N ALA A 25 -1.80 11.60 7.54
CA ALA A 25 -1.90 10.40 8.37
C ALA A 25 -0.67 10.20 9.29
N VAL A 26 0.50 10.70 8.88
CA VAL A 26 1.70 10.76 9.73
C VAL A 26 1.49 11.82 10.82
N ALA A 27 1.00 13.00 10.46
CA ALA A 27 0.75 14.09 11.41
C ALA A 27 -0.29 13.72 12.47
N ASP A 28 -1.33 12.97 12.09
CA ASP A 28 -2.39 12.48 12.99
C ASP A 28 -1.97 11.22 13.78
N GLY A 29 -0.76 10.69 13.55
CA GLY A 29 -0.23 9.52 14.25
C GLY A 29 -0.88 8.18 13.83
N LEU A 30 -1.66 8.15 12.76
CA LEU A 30 -2.19 6.92 12.18
C LEU A 30 -1.06 6.10 11.54
N VAL A 31 -0.20 6.75 10.72
CA VAL A 31 1.00 6.15 10.13
C VAL A 31 2.17 6.31 11.10
N ARG A 32 2.72 5.20 11.56
CA ARG A 32 3.83 5.15 12.50
C ARG A 32 5.19 5.23 11.84
N ASP A 33 5.38 4.46 10.77
CA ASP A 33 6.59 4.38 10.00
C ASP A 33 6.30 4.01 8.54
N LEU A 34 7.25 4.28 7.67
CA LEU A 34 7.17 4.00 6.25
C LEU A 34 8.52 3.49 5.75
N VAL A 35 8.48 2.45 4.91
CA VAL A 35 9.67 1.93 4.25
C VAL A 35 9.48 1.87 2.74
N LEU A 36 10.47 2.36 2.00
CA LEU A 36 10.61 2.13 0.57
C LEU A 36 11.37 0.81 0.36
N VAL A 37 10.89 -0.04 -0.54
CA VAL A 37 11.51 -1.35 -0.79
C VAL A 37 11.88 -1.47 -2.24
N SER A 38 13.15 -1.84 -2.52
CA SER A 38 13.64 -2.10 -3.86
C SER A 38 14.27 -3.49 -3.98
N SER A 39 14.28 -4.06 -5.18
CA SER A 39 14.93 -5.36 -5.44
C SER A 39 16.46 -5.24 -5.57
N ALA A 40 16.97 -4.05 -5.80
CA ALA A 40 18.40 -3.72 -5.92
C ALA A 40 18.61 -2.29 -5.40
N PRO A 41 19.88 -1.89 -5.14
CA PRO A 41 20.19 -0.50 -4.79
C PRO A 41 19.58 0.48 -5.81
N ASN A 42 18.89 1.49 -5.30
CA ASN A 42 18.13 2.44 -6.12
C ASN A 42 18.36 3.86 -5.57
N ARG A 43 19.20 4.60 -6.26
CA ARG A 43 19.59 5.95 -5.82
C ARG A 43 18.40 6.91 -5.73
N PHE A 44 17.45 6.82 -6.65
CA PHE A 44 16.24 7.63 -6.58
C PHE A 44 15.45 7.34 -5.30
N ALA A 45 15.28 6.06 -4.94
CA ALA A 45 14.60 5.68 -3.69
C ALA A 45 15.39 6.11 -2.45
N GLU A 46 16.73 6.06 -2.49
CA GLU A 46 17.62 6.54 -1.42
C GLU A 46 17.48 8.05 -1.23
N ASP A 47 17.57 8.84 -2.31
CA ASP A 47 17.41 10.30 -2.27
C ASP A 47 16.02 10.71 -1.74
N VAL A 48 14.96 9.99 -2.13
CA VAL A 48 13.60 10.24 -1.64
C VAL A 48 13.47 9.86 -0.16
N ALA A 49 14.04 8.74 0.25
CA ALA A 49 14.02 8.30 1.65
C ALA A 49 14.73 9.31 2.56
N ASP A 50 15.89 9.78 2.17
CA ASP A 50 16.66 10.79 2.90
C ASP A 50 15.88 12.12 3.02
N ALA A 51 15.25 12.56 1.92
CA ALA A 51 14.48 13.80 1.90
C ALA A 51 13.17 13.73 2.70
N SER A 52 12.54 12.56 2.78
CA SER A 52 11.24 12.36 3.45
C SER A 52 11.37 11.79 4.88
N GLY A 53 12.56 11.33 5.27
CA GLY A 53 12.79 10.70 6.57
C GLY A 53 12.18 9.29 6.69
N CYS A 54 11.83 8.64 5.58
CA CYS A 54 11.36 7.26 5.61
C CYS A 54 12.53 6.26 5.52
N GLY A 55 12.26 5.00 5.93
CA GLY A 55 13.24 3.93 5.82
C GLY A 55 13.42 3.46 4.38
N ILE A 56 14.57 2.82 4.09
CA ILE A 56 14.79 2.10 2.85
C ILE A 56 15.24 0.66 3.14
N LEU A 57 14.73 -0.29 2.36
CA LEU A 57 15.08 -1.70 2.43
C LEU A 57 15.39 -2.23 1.04
N VAL A 58 16.57 -2.81 0.88
CA VAL A 58 16.94 -3.51 -0.36
C VAL A 58 16.75 -5.01 -0.13
N THR A 59 15.79 -5.60 -0.84
CA THR A 59 15.49 -7.03 -0.73
C THR A 59 15.25 -7.61 -2.12
N PRO A 60 16.16 -8.47 -2.61
CA PRO A 60 15.97 -9.16 -3.87
C PRO A 60 14.74 -10.07 -3.85
N GLY A 61 14.13 -10.28 -5.01
CA GLY A 61 13.06 -11.24 -5.18
C GLY A 61 11.73 -10.64 -5.60
N ALA A 62 10.70 -11.49 -5.62
CA ALA A 62 9.36 -11.10 -6.00
C ALA A 62 8.71 -10.22 -4.93
N ARG A 63 7.70 -9.45 -5.33
CA ARG A 63 6.96 -8.51 -4.47
C ARG A 63 6.48 -9.12 -3.14
N ALA A 64 6.02 -10.37 -3.17
CA ALA A 64 5.59 -11.05 -1.95
C ALA A 64 6.73 -11.22 -0.93
N ALA A 65 7.94 -11.53 -1.40
CA ALA A 65 9.12 -11.63 -0.55
C ALA A 65 9.55 -10.25 -0.01
N GLN A 66 9.43 -9.21 -0.82
CA GLN A 66 9.69 -7.83 -0.40
C GLN A 66 8.72 -7.38 0.70
N LEU A 67 7.42 -7.66 0.56
CA LEU A 67 6.41 -7.36 1.57
C LEU A 67 6.67 -8.12 2.88
N ALA A 68 7.00 -9.41 2.78
CA ALA A 68 7.33 -10.22 3.96
C ALA A 68 8.58 -9.70 4.68
N ALA A 69 9.65 -9.35 3.95
CA ALA A 69 10.86 -8.78 4.52
C ALA A 69 10.60 -7.41 5.18
N SER A 70 9.72 -6.60 4.60
CA SER A 70 9.34 -5.30 5.16
C SER A 70 8.62 -5.46 6.50
N ALA A 71 7.79 -6.48 6.65
CA ALA A 71 7.08 -6.75 7.90
C ALA A 71 8.02 -6.98 9.09
N ALA A 72 9.23 -7.48 8.85
CA ALA A 72 10.23 -7.72 9.89
C ALA A 72 10.87 -6.42 10.45
N VAL A 73 10.84 -5.33 9.71
CA VAL A 73 11.45 -4.05 10.10
C VAL A 73 10.41 -3.00 10.51
N LEU A 74 9.17 -3.18 10.14
CA LEU A 74 8.06 -2.29 10.47
C LEU A 74 7.51 -2.58 11.88
N ARG A 75 6.97 -1.56 12.54
CA ARG A 75 6.67 -1.59 13.98
C ARG A 75 5.19 -1.54 14.33
N ALA A 76 4.32 -1.23 13.38
CA ALA A 76 2.89 -1.22 13.64
C ALA A 76 2.27 -2.62 13.46
N PRO A 77 1.15 -2.91 14.17
CA PRO A 77 0.47 -4.21 14.06
C PRO A 77 -0.21 -4.42 12.71
N TRP A 78 -0.40 -3.35 11.93
CA TRP A 78 -0.98 -3.39 10.60
C TRP A 78 -0.04 -2.79 9.57
N ILE A 79 -0.04 -3.36 8.36
CA ILE A 79 0.77 -2.89 7.24
C ILE A 79 -0.14 -2.55 6.08
N LEU A 80 0.04 -1.34 5.53
CA LEU A 80 -0.58 -0.88 4.30
C LEU A 80 0.45 -0.93 3.18
N ALA A 81 0.23 -1.78 2.19
CA ALA A 81 1.04 -1.86 0.99
C ALA A 81 0.45 -0.93 -0.09
N LEU A 82 1.24 0.02 -0.55
CA LEU A 82 0.87 0.95 -1.63
C LEU A 82 1.89 0.87 -2.76
N GLU A 83 1.44 1.00 -3.99
CA GLU A 83 2.34 1.25 -5.11
C GLU A 83 2.52 2.74 -5.35
N PRO A 84 3.69 3.16 -5.87
CA PRO A 84 3.91 4.53 -6.32
C PRO A 84 2.80 5.00 -7.27
N GLY A 85 2.27 6.19 -7.02
CA GLY A 85 1.15 6.77 -7.78
C GLY A 85 -0.24 6.34 -7.31
N LEU A 86 -0.34 5.50 -6.28
CA LEU A 86 -1.59 5.25 -5.59
C LEU A 86 -1.80 6.30 -4.49
N VAL A 87 -2.88 7.07 -4.60
CA VAL A 87 -3.18 8.20 -3.73
C VAL A 87 -4.50 7.92 -3.02
N PRO A 88 -4.49 7.54 -1.73
CA PRO A 88 -5.72 7.41 -0.95
C PRO A 88 -6.49 8.73 -0.91
N ALA A 89 -7.80 8.69 -1.10
CA ALA A 89 -8.65 9.87 -1.17
C ALA A 89 -9.62 9.92 0.01
N GLY A 90 -10.16 11.09 0.26
CA GLY A 90 -10.90 11.51 1.45
C GLY A 90 -11.61 10.44 2.30
N GLY A 91 -11.47 10.53 3.62
CA GLY A 91 -12.10 9.64 4.59
C GLY A 91 -11.37 8.30 4.83
N TRP A 92 -10.29 8.03 4.10
CA TRP A 92 -9.58 6.75 4.20
C TRP A 92 -8.96 6.48 5.57
N MET A 93 -8.55 7.52 6.27
CA MET A 93 -7.92 7.39 7.58
C MET A 93 -8.90 6.90 8.63
N ASP A 94 -10.09 7.49 8.66
CA ASP A 94 -11.15 7.09 9.57
C ASP A 94 -11.64 5.67 9.25
N GLU A 95 -11.85 5.37 7.97
CA GLU A 95 -12.34 4.05 7.55
C GLU A 95 -11.34 2.92 7.86
N ILE A 96 -10.03 3.14 7.67
CA ILE A 96 -9.00 2.17 8.08
C ILE A 96 -8.93 2.06 9.61
N ALA A 97 -9.00 3.18 10.33
CA ALA A 97 -8.97 3.17 11.80
C ALA A 97 -10.15 2.39 12.37
N ASP A 98 -11.36 2.61 11.85
CA ASP A 98 -12.56 1.89 12.23
C ASP A 98 -12.44 0.40 11.91
N PHE A 99 -11.95 0.05 10.72
CA PHE A 99 -11.73 -1.33 10.32
C PHE A 99 -10.76 -2.06 11.26
N MET A 100 -9.64 -1.41 11.62
CA MET A 100 -8.64 -1.99 12.52
C MET A 100 -9.12 -2.10 13.98
N SER A 101 -10.07 -1.27 14.38
CA SER A 101 -10.60 -1.24 15.75
C SER A 101 -11.67 -2.32 15.98
N ASP A 102 -12.27 -2.82 14.92
CA ASP A 102 -13.25 -3.90 15.00
C ASP A 102 -12.55 -5.24 15.30
N SER A 103 -12.75 -5.75 16.51
CA SER A 103 -12.15 -7.02 16.97
C SER A 103 -12.54 -8.24 16.11
N GLY A 104 -13.66 -8.17 15.39
CA GLY A 104 -14.08 -9.19 14.43
C GLY A 104 -13.23 -9.23 13.15
N GLN A 105 -12.38 -8.22 12.91
CA GLN A 105 -11.55 -8.08 11.72
C GLN A 105 -10.08 -8.51 11.92
N ALA A 106 -9.71 -8.97 13.12
CA ALA A 106 -8.31 -9.28 13.47
C ALA A 106 -7.61 -10.29 12.53
N GLN A 107 -8.38 -11.10 11.79
CA GLN A 107 -7.87 -12.06 10.79
C GLN A 107 -8.30 -11.72 9.36
N ARG A 108 -8.63 -10.47 9.09
CA ARG A 108 -9.07 -10.01 7.77
C ARG A 108 -8.13 -8.93 7.25
N ALA A 109 -8.09 -8.80 5.96
CA ALA A 109 -7.44 -7.68 5.29
C ALA A 109 -8.51 -6.73 4.72
N CYS A 110 -8.13 -5.50 4.39
CA CYS A 110 -8.97 -4.61 3.62
C CYS A 110 -8.20 -4.02 2.44
N ALA A 111 -8.92 -3.60 1.41
CA ALA A 111 -8.33 -2.96 0.24
C ALA A 111 -9.23 -1.87 -0.31
N PHE A 112 -8.60 -0.86 -0.87
CA PHE A 112 -9.27 0.27 -1.50
C PHE A 112 -9.93 -0.11 -2.84
N THR A 113 -10.92 0.67 -3.20
CA THR A 113 -11.47 0.67 -4.56
C THR A 113 -10.62 1.53 -5.47
N LEU A 114 -10.04 0.94 -6.51
CA LEU A 114 -9.21 1.66 -7.47
C LEU A 114 -10.07 2.54 -8.38
N VAL A 115 -9.75 3.84 -8.43
CA VAL A 115 -10.36 4.79 -9.37
C VAL A 115 -9.31 5.22 -10.39
N PRO A 116 -9.50 4.89 -11.67
CA PRO A 116 -8.54 5.25 -12.72
C PRO A 116 -8.52 6.77 -12.95
N ARG A 117 -7.35 7.29 -13.27
CA ARG A 117 -7.21 8.67 -13.78
C ARG A 117 -8.07 8.88 -15.03
N ALA A 118 -8.67 10.05 -15.16
CA ALA A 118 -9.37 10.42 -16.39
C ALA A 118 -8.40 10.32 -17.59
N GLY A 119 -8.78 9.56 -18.64
CA GLY A 119 -7.95 9.33 -19.82
C GLY A 119 -6.97 8.13 -19.74
N ALA A 120 -6.75 7.52 -18.59
CA ALA A 120 -5.97 6.28 -18.49
C ALA A 120 -6.81 5.06 -18.90
N GLY A 121 -6.14 4.00 -19.37
CA GLY A 121 -6.81 2.75 -19.75
C GLY A 121 -7.65 2.17 -18.61
N ARG A 122 -8.96 2.12 -18.80
CA ARG A 122 -9.94 1.75 -17.75
C ARG A 122 -10.01 0.24 -17.49
N MET A 123 -9.35 -0.60 -18.31
CA MET A 123 -9.51 -2.05 -18.20
C MET A 123 -8.85 -2.63 -16.96
N ARG A 124 -7.61 -2.24 -16.64
CA ARG A 124 -6.86 -2.76 -15.49
C ARG A 124 -7.54 -2.47 -14.15
N PRO A 125 -7.92 -1.22 -13.82
CA PRO A 125 -8.65 -0.92 -12.60
C PRO A 125 -9.99 -1.65 -12.50
N ARG A 126 -10.73 -1.75 -13.61
CA ARG A 126 -11.99 -2.49 -13.64
C ARG A 126 -11.80 -3.97 -13.36
N LEU A 127 -10.78 -4.59 -13.94
CA LEU A 127 -10.47 -6.00 -13.72
C LEU A 127 -10.05 -6.28 -12.28
N LEU A 128 -9.22 -5.41 -11.69
CA LEU A 128 -8.79 -5.53 -10.30
C LEU A 128 -9.96 -5.36 -9.33
N ASN A 129 -10.82 -4.35 -9.53
CA ASN A 129 -12.02 -4.15 -8.73
C ASN A 129 -13.01 -5.30 -8.87
N TRP A 130 -13.19 -5.81 -10.10
CA TRP A 130 -14.03 -7.00 -10.35
C TRP A 130 -13.47 -8.23 -9.63
N ARG A 131 -12.16 -8.45 -9.73
CA ARG A 131 -11.50 -9.56 -9.03
C ARG A 131 -11.69 -9.47 -7.52
N LEU A 132 -11.49 -8.29 -6.93
CA LEU A 132 -11.74 -8.06 -5.51
C LEU A 132 -13.20 -8.39 -5.15
N GLY A 133 -14.17 -7.91 -5.94
CA GLY A 133 -15.59 -8.13 -5.70
C GLY A 133 -16.03 -9.60 -5.83
N VAL A 134 -15.45 -10.35 -6.77
CA VAL A 134 -15.86 -11.74 -7.06
C VAL A 134 -15.08 -12.75 -6.20
N THR A 135 -13.78 -12.56 -6.03
CA THR A 135 -12.93 -13.54 -5.33
C THR A 135 -12.69 -13.18 -3.86
N GLY A 136 -12.98 -11.93 -3.46
CA GLY A 136 -12.61 -11.40 -2.14
C GLY A 136 -11.10 -11.38 -1.89
N ARG A 137 -10.30 -11.37 -2.96
CA ARG A 137 -8.83 -11.34 -2.90
C ARG A 137 -8.31 -10.07 -3.53
N ALA A 138 -7.61 -9.25 -2.75
CA ALA A 138 -6.93 -8.07 -3.27
C ALA A 138 -5.64 -8.45 -4.01
N ASP A 139 -5.32 -7.66 -5.00
CA ASP A 139 -3.95 -7.55 -5.48
C ASP A 139 -3.21 -6.56 -4.54
N PRO A 140 -1.96 -6.84 -4.15
CA PRO A 140 -1.14 -5.86 -3.40
C PRO A 140 -1.08 -4.50 -4.08
N LEU A 141 -1.29 -4.48 -5.38
CA LEU A 141 -1.34 -3.28 -6.22
C LEU A 141 -2.54 -2.36 -5.94
N GLN A 142 -3.50 -2.78 -5.13
CA GLN A 142 -4.72 -2.00 -4.84
C GLN A 142 -4.69 -1.23 -3.52
N GLY A 143 -3.53 -1.18 -2.85
CA GLY A 143 -3.50 -0.65 -1.48
C GLY A 143 -4.14 -1.65 -0.51
N LEU A 144 -3.43 -2.72 -0.23
CA LEU A 144 -3.83 -3.76 0.70
C LEU A 144 -3.38 -3.39 2.12
N ALA A 145 -4.30 -3.34 3.07
CA ALA A 145 -3.98 -3.30 4.48
C ALA A 145 -4.26 -4.66 5.14
N ALA A 146 -3.28 -5.19 5.84
CA ALA A 146 -3.38 -6.47 6.54
C ALA A 146 -2.57 -6.48 7.84
N PRO A 147 -2.86 -7.41 8.78
CA PRO A 147 -2.04 -7.62 9.96
C PRO A 147 -0.57 -7.90 9.59
N ALA A 148 0.36 -7.42 10.41
CA ALA A 148 1.79 -7.52 10.13
C ALA A 148 2.30 -8.97 10.08
N ASP A 149 1.78 -9.85 10.93
CA ASP A 149 2.05 -11.29 10.93
C ASP A 149 1.61 -11.96 9.63
N ALA A 150 0.41 -11.63 9.14
CA ALA A 150 -0.10 -12.13 7.87
C ALA A 150 0.71 -11.61 6.67
N MET A 151 1.28 -10.40 6.76
CA MET A 151 2.22 -9.90 5.73
C MET A 151 3.55 -10.64 5.79
N ALA A 152 4.06 -10.92 7.00
CA ALA A 152 5.34 -11.58 7.22
C ALA A 152 5.36 -13.03 6.69
N ASP A 153 4.30 -13.79 6.91
CA ASP A 153 4.18 -15.19 6.46
C ASP A 153 3.60 -15.33 5.04
N GLY A 154 3.25 -14.22 4.39
CA GLY A 154 2.66 -14.18 3.06
C GLY A 154 1.20 -14.64 2.99
N SER A 155 0.56 -14.90 4.13
CA SER A 155 -0.87 -15.30 4.17
C SER A 155 -1.80 -14.13 3.85
N ALA A 156 -1.35 -12.88 4.01
CA ALA A 156 -2.15 -11.68 3.71
C ALA A 156 -2.80 -11.73 2.32
N LEU A 157 -2.10 -12.29 1.32
CA LEU A 157 -2.60 -12.44 -0.06
C LEU A 157 -3.70 -13.52 -0.20
N ARG A 158 -3.89 -14.35 0.83
CA ARG A 158 -4.90 -15.41 0.88
C ARG A 158 -6.08 -15.06 1.77
N LEU A 159 -5.97 -14.01 2.58
CA LEU A 159 -7.03 -13.56 3.46
C LEU A 159 -8.24 -13.09 2.63
N ARG A 160 -9.41 -13.23 3.23
CA ARG A 160 -10.61 -12.60 2.72
C ARG A 160 -10.52 -11.09 2.94
N VAL A 161 -10.62 -10.32 1.86
CA VAL A 161 -10.41 -8.88 1.89
C VAL A 161 -11.76 -8.15 1.95
N ALA A 162 -11.92 -7.29 2.95
CA ALA A 162 -13.02 -6.33 2.97
C ALA A 162 -12.72 -5.19 2.00
N ARG A 163 -13.74 -4.71 1.29
CA ARG A 163 -13.61 -3.59 0.38
C ARG A 163 -13.88 -2.30 1.14
N LEU A 164 -12.92 -1.37 1.09
CA LEU A 164 -13.12 -0.03 1.60
C LEU A 164 -13.97 0.80 0.63
N THR A 165 -14.77 1.70 1.18
CA THR A 165 -15.62 2.63 0.42
C THR A 165 -14.79 3.80 -0.08
N SER A 166 -13.79 4.22 0.69
CA SER A 166 -12.83 5.24 0.29
C SER A 166 -12.08 4.82 -0.96
N PRO A 167 -12.04 5.65 -2.00
CA PRO A 167 -11.33 5.33 -3.21
C PRO A 167 -9.83 5.55 -3.07
N ILE A 168 -9.06 4.82 -3.86
CA ILE A 168 -7.66 5.13 -4.12
C ILE A 168 -7.52 5.60 -5.57
N LEU A 169 -6.95 6.78 -5.75
CA LEU A 169 -6.74 7.37 -7.07
C LEU A 169 -5.48 6.77 -7.70
N ASP A 170 -5.61 6.22 -8.88
CA ASP A 170 -4.47 5.74 -9.67
C ASP A 170 -3.90 6.91 -10.49
N ARG A 171 -2.79 7.49 -10.02
CA ARG A 171 -2.05 8.56 -10.70
C ARG A 171 -0.82 8.08 -11.44
N ARG A 172 -0.60 6.76 -11.49
CA ARG A 172 0.52 6.20 -12.25
C ARG A 172 0.43 6.67 -13.70
N SER A 173 1.56 7.14 -14.24
CA SER A 173 1.67 7.44 -15.67
C SER A 173 1.32 6.16 -16.45
N ALA A 174 0.45 6.25 -17.42
CA ALA A 174 0.31 5.19 -18.40
C ALA A 174 1.71 5.00 -19.01
N GLY A 175 2.35 3.87 -18.75
CA GLY A 175 3.67 3.58 -19.29
C GLY A 175 3.69 3.88 -20.80
N ARG A 176 4.69 4.63 -21.23
CA ARG A 176 5.00 4.85 -22.63
C ARG A 176 5.45 3.54 -23.25
#